data_4d04ce44af4f55a5e200366b48dc1b0a
#
_entry.id   4d04ce44af4f55a5e200366b48dc1b0a
#
_cell.length_a   1.000
_cell.length_b   1.000
_cell.length_c   1.000
_cell.angle_alpha   90.00
_cell.angle_beta   90.00
_cell.angle_gamma   90.00
#
_symmetry.space_group_name_H-M   'P 1'
#
loop_
_entity.id
_entity.type
_entity.pdbx_description
1 polymer ?
#
loop_
_entity_poly.entity_id
_entity_poly.type
_entity_poly.pdbx_seq_one_letter_code
_entity_poly.pdbx_strand_id
1 'polypeptide(L)'
;TFPTRRSSDLYHIPAGDINVTINGIDTEKFSPKTDCEDIKKELGIKDDDTVITYVSRLDESRSLVAKQLIEAVPEIDKAVNNLKVIVVGAGDDYNNVKTMADSVNQKLGRDVIVLTGARTDINKLIAPCKLFVGVSRAALEAMAADKPVIIAGNEGYIGLFDESKLA
;
A
#
# COMPACT_ATOMS: atom_id res chain seq x y z
N THR A 1 -9.28 -1.95 -24.55
CA THR A 1 -8.46 -2.93 -25.25
C THR A 1 -7.00 -2.80 -24.87
N PHE A 2 -6.50 -3.83 -24.36
CA PHE A 2 -5.37 -4.06 -23.50
C PHE A 2 -3.95 -3.98 -24.14
N PRO A 3 -2.88 -4.11 -23.32
CA PRO A 3 -1.48 -3.81 -23.65
C PRO A 3 -0.92 -4.52 -24.89
N THR A 4 -1.53 -5.59 -25.37
CA THR A 4 -1.14 -6.35 -26.55
C THR A 4 -1.07 -5.50 -27.83
N ARG A 5 -2.03 -4.58 -28.01
CA ARG A 5 -2.07 -3.73 -29.21
C ARG A 5 -0.89 -2.75 -29.24
N ARG A 6 -0.54 -2.20 -28.07
CA ARG A 6 0.57 -1.26 -27.94
C ARG A 6 1.94 -1.93 -28.15
N SER A 7 2.10 -3.18 -27.68
CA SER A 7 3.34 -3.94 -27.87
C SER A 7 3.49 -4.39 -29.33
N SER A 8 2.43 -4.85 -29.98
CA SER A 8 2.47 -5.20 -31.41
C SER A 8 2.80 -3.99 -32.27
N ASP A 9 2.19 -2.84 -31.99
CA ASP A 9 2.40 -1.63 -32.78
C ASP A 9 3.80 -1.03 -32.57
N LEU A 10 4.32 -1.09 -31.36
CA LEU A 10 5.63 -0.48 -31.01
C LEU A 10 6.81 -1.34 -31.45
N TYR A 11 6.68 -2.66 -31.42
CA TYR A 11 7.75 -3.61 -31.69
C TYR A 11 7.55 -4.41 -32.97
N HIS A 12 6.49 -4.12 -33.73
CA HIS A 12 6.12 -4.82 -34.96
C HIS A 12 6.01 -6.35 -34.80
N ILE A 13 5.61 -6.80 -33.60
CA ILE A 13 5.38 -8.24 -33.34
C ILE A 13 3.96 -8.58 -33.76
N PRO A 14 3.76 -9.65 -34.60
CA PRO A 14 2.43 -10.09 -34.98
C PRO A 14 1.57 -10.34 -33.71
N ALA A 15 0.33 -9.87 -33.71
CA ALA A 15 -0.57 -10.03 -32.57
C ALA A 15 -0.80 -11.50 -32.16
N GLY A 16 -0.68 -12.43 -33.10
CA GLY A 16 -0.76 -13.87 -32.85
C GLY A 16 0.42 -14.46 -32.08
N ASP A 17 1.54 -13.76 -32.07
CA ASP A 17 2.76 -14.21 -31.36
C ASP A 17 2.83 -13.62 -29.91
N ILE A 18 1.82 -12.85 -29.49
CA ILE A 18 1.74 -12.22 -28.18
C ILE A 18 0.75 -12.98 -27.32
N ASN A 19 1.24 -13.64 -26.29
CA ASN A 19 0.41 -14.24 -25.26
C ASN A 19 0.25 -13.27 -24.08
N VAL A 20 -1.00 -12.94 -23.75
CA VAL A 20 -1.31 -12.14 -22.55
C VAL A 20 -1.47 -13.06 -21.36
N THR A 21 -0.62 -12.87 -20.36
CA THR A 21 -0.75 -13.56 -19.07
C THR A 21 -1.23 -12.61 -18.01
N ILE A 22 -2.16 -13.04 -17.18
CA ILE A 22 -2.60 -12.29 -16.01
C ILE A 22 -1.55 -12.49 -14.90
N ASN A 23 -1.10 -11.40 -14.28
CA ASN A 23 -0.21 -11.49 -13.14
C ASN A 23 -0.96 -12.14 -11.96
N GLY A 24 -0.51 -13.33 -11.56
CA GLY A 24 -0.98 -13.99 -10.36
C GLY A 24 -0.40 -13.35 -9.09
N ILE A 25 -1.04 -13.64 -7.96
CA ILE A 25 -0.54 -13.33 -6.62
C ILE A 25 -0.09 -14.65 -5.98
N ASP A 26 1.08 -14.63 -5.36
CA ASP A 26 1.59 -15.74 -4.56
C ASP A 26 0.85 -15.77 -3.21
N THR A 27 -0.20 -16.57 -3.13
CA THR A 27 -1.06 -16.68 -1.95
C THR A 27 -0.43 -17.48 -0.81
N GLU A 28 0.69 -18.17 -1.04
CA GLU A 28 1.49 -18.77 0.02
C GLU A 28 2.34 -17.72 0.71
N LYS A 29 2.98 -16.86 -0.09
CA LYS A 29 3.78 -15.74 0.41
C LYS A 29 2.94 -14.65 1.07
N PHE A 30 1.81 -14.28 0.45
CA PHE A 30 0.84 -13.32 0.97
C PHE A 30 -0.32 -14.05 1.62
N SER A 31 -0.20 -14.33 2.90
CA SER A 31 -1.09 -15.20 3.64
C SER A 31 -1.40 -14.60 5.03
N PRO A 32 -2.60 -14.83 5.59
CA PRO A 32 -2.90 -14.46 6.97
C PRO A 32 -1.94 -15.07 8.01
N LYS A 33 -1.21 -16.12 7.62
CA LYS A 33 -0.25 -16.84 8.48
C LYS A 33 1.18 -16.34 8.34
N THR A 34 1.43 -15.28 7.57
CA THR A 34 2.78 -14.73 7.39
C THR A 34 3.33 -14.27 8.72
N ASP A 35 4.49 -14.82 9.11
CA ASP A 35 5.22 -14.36 10.30
C ASP A 35 5.78 -12.95 10.06
N CYS A 36 5.52 -12.05 11.01
CA CYS A 36 5.92 -10.65 10.94
C CYS A 36 6.53 -10.12 12.25
N GLU A 37 6.92 -11.01 13.17
CA GLU A 37 7.45 -10.61 14.49
C GLU A 37 8.75 -9.81 14.39
N ASP A 38 9.59 -10.09 13.40
CA ASP A 38 10.79 -9.31 13.08
C ASP A 38 10.45 -7.87 12.67
N ILE A 39 9.44 -7.71 11.81
CA ILE A 39 8.97 -6.39 11.35
C ILE A 39 8.27 -5.63 12.48
N LYS A 40 7.48 -6.29 13.30
CA LYS A 40 6.87 -5.66 14.48
C LYS A 40 7.94 -5.06 15.39
N LYS A 41 9.01 -5.80 15.67
CA LYS A 41 10.15 -5.33 16.47
C LYS A 41 10.90 -4.17 15.78
N GLU A 42 11.19 -4.31 14.48
CA GLU A 42 11.90 -3.29 13.71
C GLU A 42 11.16 -1.94 13.72
N LEU A 43 9.83 -1.97 13.50
CA LEU A 43 9.00 -0.77 13.37
C LEU A 43 8.33 -0.34 14.69
N GLY A 44 8.60 -1.04 15.78
CA GLY A 44 8.01 -0.74 17.10
C GLY A 44 6.49 -0.92 17.10
N ILE A 45 5.96 -1.91 16.39
CA ILE A 45 4.55 -2.24 16.34
C ILE A 45 4.20 -3.14 17.52
N LYS A 46 3.18 -2.77 18.28
CA LYS A 46 2.65 -3.55 19.39
C LYS A 46 1.41 -4.34 18.97
N ASP A 47 1.06 -5.36 19.73
CA ASP A 47 -0.10 -6.22 19.42
C ASP A 47 -1.43 -5.48 19.53
N ASP A 48 -1.50 -4.43 20.35
CA ASP A 48 -2.67 -3.57 20.52
C ASP A 48 -2.72 -2.37 19.55
N ASP A 49 -1.70 -2.22 18.68
CA ASP A 49 -1.70 -1.16 17.67
C ASP A 49 -2.75 -1.40 16.58
N THR A 50 -3.39 -0.31 16.16
CA THR A 50 -4.20 -0.26 14.96
C THR A 50 -3.32 0.15 13.80
N VAL A 51 -2.87 -0.85 13.03
CA VAL A 51 -1.91 -0.64 11.94
C VAL A 51 -2.64 -0.41 10.62
N ILE A 52 -2.31 0.69 9.95
CA ILE A 52 -2.71 0.96 8.55
C ILE A 52 -1.44 0.89 7.69
N THR A 53 -1.47 0.10 6.63
CA THR A 53 -0.33 -0.02 5.69
C THR A 53 -0.69 0.52 4.33
N TYR A 54 0.18 1.36 3.78
CA TYR A 54 0.14 1.87 2.41
C TYR A 54 1.41 1.48 1.66
N VAL A 55 1.27 0.95 0.45
CA VAL A 55 2.40 0.54 -0.40
C VAL A 55 2.26 1.12 -1.79
N SER A 56 3.20 1.97 -2.19
CA SER A 56 3.27 2.51 -3.57
C SER A 56 4.66 3.08 -3.85
N ARG A 57 4.95 3.36 -5.11
CA ARG A 57 6.06 4.28 -5.43
C ARG A 57 5.70 5.69 -4.95
N LEU A 58 6.69 6.39 -4.44
CA LEU A 58 6.56 7.77 -3.97
C LEU A 58 7.22 8.72 -4.98
N ASP A 59 6.77 8.63 -6.23
CA ASP A 59 7.08 9.61 -7.27
C ASP A 59 5.98 10.69 -7.32
N GLU A 60 6.27 11.85 -7.94
CA GLU A 60 5.34 12.98 -8.01
C GLU A 60 3.96 12.58 -8.54
N SER A 61 3.93 11.62 -9.45
CA SER A 61 2.68 11.15 -10.05
C SER A 61 1.87 10.19 -9.15
N ARG A 62 2.47 9.59 -8.11
CA ARG A 62 1.84 8.52 -7.30
C ARG A 62 1.81 8.78 -5.81
N SER A 63 2.48 9.82 -5.32
CA SER A 63 2.54 10.16 -3.89
C SER A 63 1.26 10.81 -3.36
N LEU A 64 0.32 11.20 -4.22
CA LEU A 64 -0.91 11.92 -3.82
C LEU A 64 -1.67 11.16 -2.72
N VAL A 65 -1.89 9.86 -2.88
CA VAL A 65 -2.65 9.07 -1.89
C VAL A 65 -1.89 8.95 -0.57
N ALA A 66 -0.54 8.82 -0.61
CA ALA A 66 0.27 8.84 0.61
C ALA A 66 0.10 10.16 1.37
N LYS A 67 0.14 11.30 0.66
CA LYS A 67 -0.05 12.63 1.25
C LYS A 67 -1.44 12.78 1.85
N GLN A 68 -2.49 12.36 1.13
CA GLN A 68 -3.88 12.39 1.63
C GLN A 68 -4.06 11.51 2.87
N LEU A 69 -3.45 10.31 2.89
CA LEU A 69 -3.47 9.45 4.06
C LEU A 69 -2.79 10.13 5.26
N ILE A 70 -1.61 10.73 5.06
CA ILE A 70 -0.87 11.45 6.10
C ILE A 70 -1.69 12.62 6.65
N GLU A 71 -2.35 13.39 5.77
CA GLU A 71 -3.23 14.49 6.17
C GLU A 71 -4.44 14.02 7.01
N ALA A 72 -4.95 12.82 6.74
CA ALA A 72 -6.07 12.24 7.47
C ALA A 72 -5.67 11.66 8.84
N VAL A 73 -4.38 11.37 9.06
CA VAL A 73 -3.90 10.71 10.30
C VAL A 73 -4.36 11.41 11.58
N PRO A 74 -4.32 12.76 11.73
CA PRO A 74 -4.77 13.41 12.96
C PRO A 74 -6.25 13.17 13.29
N GLU A 75 -7.11 13.02 12.28
CA GLU A 75 -8.53 12.71 12.50
C GLU A 75 -8.74 11.21 12.79
N ILE A 76 -8.02 10.34 12.10
CA ILE A 76 -8.05 8.90 12.36
C ILE A 76 -7.56 8.61 13.78
N ASP A 77 -6.51 9.29 14.23
CA ASP A 77 -5.91 9.12 15.56
C ASP A 77 -6.87 9.48 16.70
N LYS A 78 -7.81 10.39 16.48
CA LYS A 78 -8.89 10.69 17.44
C LYS A 78 -9.93 9.58 17.54
N ALA A 79 -10.11 8.82 16.45
CA ALA A 79 -11.16 7.83 16.33
C ALA A 79 -10.72 6.42 16.74
N VAL A 80 -9.43 6.12 16.68
CA VAL A 80 -8.89 4.79 16.97
C VAL A 80 -7.74 4.87 17.97
N ASN A 81 -7.65 3.87 18.85
CA ASN A 81 -6.57 3.78 19.81
C ASN A 81 -5.30 3.22 19.16
N ASN A 82 -4.13 3.69 19.63
CA ASN A 82 -2.83 3.15 19.26
C ASN A 82 -2.63 3.08 17.74
N LEU A 83 -2.96 4.16 17.04
CA LEU A 83 -2.78 4.23 15.58
C LEU A 83 -1.29 4.16 15.20
N LYS A 84 -0.98 3.32 14.22
CA LYS A 84 0.30 3.23 13.54
C LYS A 84 0.07 3.19 12.03
N VAL A 85 0.70 4.08 11.29
CA VAL A 85 0.59 4.15 9.82
C VAL A 85 1.95 3.85 9.21
N ILE A 86 2.01 2.81 8.37
CA ILE A 86 3.24 2.39 7.69
C ILE A 86 3.11 2.78 6.23
N VAL A 87 4.00 3.65 5.78
CA VAL A 87 4.11 4.08 4.39
C VAL A 87 5.34 3.43 3.77
N VAL A 88 5.11 2.53 2.82
CA VAL A 88 6.15 1.74 2.16
C VAL A 88 6.34 2.23 0.74
N GLY A 89 7.56 2.60 0.41
CA GLY A 89 7.94 3.00 -0.94
C GLY A 89 9.06 4.00 -1.00
N ALA A 90 9.57 4.19 -2.20
CA ALA A 90 10.58 5.20 -2.52
C ALA A 90 10.27 5.85 -3.88
N GLY A 91 10.86 6.98 -4.13
CA GLY A 91 10.73 7.77 -5.35
C GLY A 91 11.28 9.17 -5.14
N ASP A 92 11.15 9.99 -6.15
CA ASP A 92 11.66 11.38 -6.15
C ASP A 92 10.91 12.31 -5.20
N ASP A 93 9.64 11.97 -4.86
CA ASP A 93 8.83 12.71 -3.90
C ASP A 93 8.93 12.18 -2.45
N TYR A 94 9.78 11.17 -2.19
CA TYR A 94 9.93 10.57 -0.87
C TYR A 94 10.23 11.59 0.23
N ASN A 95 11.12 12.55 -0.02
CA ASN A 95 11.53 13.55 0.96
C ASN A 95 10.38 14.49 1.33
N ASN A 96 9.53 14.85 0.37
CA ASN A 96 8.35 15.67 0.64
C ASN A 96 7.33 14.91 1.50
N VAL A 97 7.06 13.65 1.14
CA VAL A 97 6.17 12.77 1.93
C VAL A 97 6.71 12.58 3.34
N LYS A 98 8.03 12.40 3.49
CA LYS A 98 8.68 12.28 4.80
C LYS A 98 8.53 13.53 5.63
N THR A 99 8.77 14.71 5.06
CA THR A 99 8.62 16.00 5.76
C THR A 99 7.19 16.19 6.27
N MET A 100 6.18 15.80 5.47
CA MET A 100 4.78 15.85 5.90
C MET A 100 4.52 14.91 7.07
N ALA A 101 5.00 13.66 6.99
CA ALA A 101 4.85 12.67 8.06
C ALA A 101 5.52 13.14 9.36
N ASP A 102 6.75 13.64 9.27
CA ASP A 102 7.50 14.16 10.43
C ASP A 102 6.75 15.33 11.09
N SER A 103 6.15 16.23 10.29
CA SER A 103 5.33 17.35 10.80
C SER A 103 4.08 16.87 11.54
N VAL A 104 3.41 15.83 11.03
CA VAL A 104 2.23 15.24 11.70
C VAL A 104 2.65 14.52 12.98
N ASN A 105 3.72 13.73 12.97
CA ASN A 105 4.26 13.07 14.14
C ASN A 105 4.63 14.08 15.24
N GLN A 106 5.28 15.18 14.87
CA GLN A 106 5.63 16.26 15.80
C GLN A 106 4.39 16.88 16.46
N LYS A 107 3.33 17.13 15.66
CA LYS A 107 2.05 17.67 16.19
C LYS A 107 1.35 16.70 17.14
N LEU A 108 1.44 15.39 16.87
CA LEU A 108 0.85 14.35 17.71
C LEU A 108 1.72 13.98 18.93
N GLY A 109 2.99 14.45 18.98
CA GLY A 109 3.93 14.16 20.05
C GLY A 109 4.41 12.71 20.10
N ARG A 110 4.22 11.93 19.01
CA ARG A 110 4.63 10.53 18.92
C ARG A 110 4.79 10.08 17.46
N ASP A 111 5.55 9.01 17.24
CA ASP A 111 5.80 8.43 15.92
C ASP A 111 4.63 7.54 15.46
N VAL A 112 3.55 8.18 14.99
CA VAL A 112 2.38 7.50 14.43
C VAL A 112 2.65 7.00 13.02
N ILE A 113 3.33 7.82 12.21
CA ILE A 113 3.62 7.53 10.80
C ILE A 113 5.07 7.12 10.65
N VAL A 114 5.30 5.96 10.04
CA VAL A 114 6.63 5.43 9.75
C VAL A 114 6.78 5.24 8.25
N LEU A 115 7.77 5.90 7.65
CA LEU A 115 8.19 5.66 6.28
C LEU A 115 9.35 4.66 6.27
N THR A 116 9.18 3.57 5.55
CA THR A 116 10.19 2.49 5.51
C THR A 116 11.17 2.60 4.35
N GLY A 117 10.87 3.45 3.34
CA GLY A 117 11.57 3.42 2.07
C GLY A 117 11.15 2.20 1.22
N ALA A 118 11.97 1.88 0.21
CA ALA A 118 11.75 0.70 -0.63
C ALA A 118 12.00 -0.59 0.16
N ARG A 119 11.07 -1.55 0.04
CA ARG A 119 11.14 -2.84 0.73
C ARG A 119 10.85 -3.98 -0.25
N THR A 120 11.37 -5.16 0.03
CA THR A 120 11.11 -6.40 -0.72
C THR A 120 10.27 -7.41 0.06
N ASP A 121 10.15 -7.23 1.36
CA ASP A 121 9.40 -8.05 2.31
C ASP A 121 7.99 -7.51 2.57
N ILE A 122 7.32 -7.10 1.49
CA ILE A 122 5.98 -6.48 1.53
C ILE A 122 4.96 -7.36 2.25
N ASN A 123 5.05 -8.67 2.10
CA ASN A 123 4.17 -9.61 2.80
C ASN A 123 4.23 -9.45 4.32
N LYS A 124 5.42 -9.23 4.88
CA LYS A 124 5.60 -9.02 6.32
C LYS A 124 5.11 -7.66 6.79
N LEU A 125 5.15 -6.64 5.92
CA LEU A 125 4.62 -5.30 6.20
C LEU A 125 3.09 -5.24 6.10
N ILE A 126 2.48 -6.11 5.29
CA ILE A 126 1.02 -6.27 5.20
C ILE A 126 0.49 -7.12 6.37
N ALA A 127 1.24 -8.13 6.81
CA ALA A 127 0.76 -9.09 7.80
C ALA A 127 0.20 -8.46 9.09
N PRO A 128 0.83 -7.45 9.74
CA PRO A 128 0.31 -6.84 10.95
C PRO A 128 -0.81 -5.84 10.71
N CYS A 129 -1.08 -5.41 9.46
CA CYS A 129 -2.07 -4.36 9.22
C CYS A 129 -3.50 -4.84 9.48
N LYS A 130 -4.31 -3.93 10.02
CA LYS A 130 -5.78 -4.09 10.18
C LYS A 130 -6.53 -3.46 9.02
N LEU A 131 -5.89 -2.57 8.28
CA LEU A 131 -6.44 -1.94 7.07
C LEU A 131 -5.29 -1.66 6.10
N PHE A 132 -5.49 -2.02 4.86
CA PHE A 132 -4.58 -1.69 3.76
C PHE A 132 -5.16 -0.57 2.90
N VAL A 133 -4.33 0.36 2.49
CA VAL A 133 -4.70 1.42 1.54
C VAL A 133 -3.80 1.31 0.33
N GLY A 134 -4.39 1.25 -0.85
CA GLY A 134 -3.61 1.19 -2.08
C GLY A 134 -4.41 0.68 -3.27
N VAL A 135 -3.71 0.35 -4.35
CA VAL A 135 -4.30 -0.02 -5.63
C VAL A 135 -3.46 -1.07 -6.35
N SER A 136 -3.99 -1.65 -7.40
CA SER A 136 -3.28 -2.57 -8.30
C SER A 136 -2.75 -3.81 -7.56
N ARG A 137 -1.55 -4.25 -7.88
CA ARG A 137 -0.96 -5.48 -7.34
C ARG A 137 -0.88 -5.49 -5.81
N ALA A 138 -0.48 -4.38 -5.19
CA ALA A 138 -0.35 -4.30 -3.74
C ALA A 138 -1.71 -4.50 -3.01
N ALA A 139 -2.80 -4.02 -3.60
CA ALA A 139 -4.14 -4.27 -3.08
C ALA A 139 -4.52 -5.75 -3.17
N LEU A 140 -4.20 -6.42 -4.29
CA LEU A 140 -4.43 -7.86 -4.44
C LEU A 140 -3.58 -8.70 -3.47
N GLU A 141 -2.34 -8.29 -3.21
CA GLU A 141 -1.46 -8.91 -2.22
C GLU A 141 -2.04 -8.78 -0.80
N ALA A 142 -2.62 -7.63 -0.47
CA ALA A 142 -3.29 -7.43 0.82
C ALA A 142 -4.58 -8.26 0.94
N MET A 143 -5.38 -8.36 -0.12
CA MET A 143 -6.56 -9.22 -0.16
C MET A 143 -6.18 -10.70 0.00
N ALA A 144 -5.10 -11.17 -0.64
CA ALA A 144 -4.59 -12.52 -0.46
C ALA A 144 -4.14 -12.81 0.99
N ALA A 145 -3.69 -11.78 1.71
CA ALA A 145 -3.39 -11.85 3.13
C ALA A 145 -4.62 -11.64 4.04
N ASP A 146 -5.83 -11.69 3.48
CA ASP A 146 -7.12 -11.51 4.19
C ASP A 146 -7.21 -10.16 4.94
N LYS A 147 -6.76 -9.09 4.30
CA LYS A 147 -6.82 -7.75 4.87
C LYS A 147 -7.94 -6.92 4.24
N PRO A 148 -8.70 -6.16 5.04
CA PRO A 148 -9.58 -5.13 4.50
C PRO A 148 -8.79 -4.12 3.69
N VAL A 149 -9.31 -3.74 2.50
CA VAL A 149 -8.59 -2.87 1.56
C VAL A 149 -9.44 -1.67 1.18
N ILE A 150 -8.87 -0.48 1.33
CA ILE A 150 -9.37 0.73 0.70
C ILE A 150 -8.65 0.90 -0.63
N ILE A 151 -9.41 0.85 -1.72
CA ILE A 151 -8.88 1.09 -3.07
C ILE A 151 -8.78 2.60 -3.29
N ALA A 152 -7.54 3.07 -3.35
CA ALA A 152 -7.21 4.47 -3.62
C ALA A 152 -5.93 4.55 -4.46
N GLY A 153 -6.00 5.26 -5.56
CA GLY A 153 -4.89 5.50 -6.49
C GLY A 153 -5.01 6.85 -7.16
N ASN A 154 -4.05 7.22 -7.99
CA ASN A 154 -4.10 8.49 -8.72
C ASN A 154 -5.30 8.60 -9.67
N GLU A 155 -5.83 7.47 -10.11
CA GLU A 155 -6.98 7.40 -11.01
C GLU A 155 -8.31 7.55 -10.28
N GLY A 156 -8.30 7.57 -8.95
CA GLY A 156 -9.48 7.79 -8.14
C GLY A 156 -9.52 7.00 -6.84
N TYR A 157 -10.65 7.16 -6.17
CA TYR A 157 -10.99 6.55 -4.89
C TYR A 157 -12.27 5.72 -5.04
N ILE A 158 -12.18 4.43 -4.78
CA ILE A 158 -13.32 3.50 -4.81
C ILE A 158 -13.86 3.26 -3.38
N GLY A 159 -13.02 3.44 -2.37
CA GLY A 159 -13.36 3.19 -0.97
C GLY A 159 -13.06 1.77 -0.53
N LEU A 160 -13.71 1.35 0.56
CA LEU A 160 -13.57 0.00 1.09
C LEU A 160 -14.04 -1.00 0.03
N PHE A 161 -13.18 -1.95 -0.29
CA PHE A 161 -13.49 -3.00 -1.25
C PHE A 161 -14.29 -4.11 -0.58
N ASP A 162 -15.39 -4.49 -1.20
CA ASP A 162 -16.26 -5.61 -0.81
C ASP A 162 -16.77 -6.35 -2.05
N GLU A 163 -17.46 -7.50 -1.83
CA GLU A 163 -17.94 -8.35 -2.92
C GLU A 163 -18.92 -7.65 -3.88
N SER A 164 -19.65 -6.62 -3.43
CA SER A 164 -20.58 -5.86 -4.28
C SER A 164 -19.88 -5.07 -5.38
N LYS A 165 -18.57 -4.88 -5.28
CA LYS A 165 -17.72 -4.15 -6.23
C LYS A 165 -16.97 -5.05 -7.22
N LEU A 166 -17.30 -6.35 -7.23
CA LEU A 166 -16.71 -7.34 -8.15
C LEU A 166 -17.47 -7.45 -9.49
N ALA A 167 -18.51 -6.67 -9.70
CA ALA A 167 -19.34 -6.71 -10.91
C ALA A 167 -18.73 -5.94 -12.10
#